data_633ad590e0c832e277468505c0308b51
#
_entry.id   633ad590e0c832e277468505c0308b51
#
_cell.length_a   1.000
_cell.length_b   1.000
_cell.length_c   1.000
_cell.angle_alpha   90.00
_cell.angle_beta   90.00
_cell.angle_gamma   90.00
#
_symmetry.space_group_name_H-M   'P 1'
#
loop_
_entity.id
_entity.type
_entity.pdbx_description
1 polymer ?
#
loop_
_entity_poly.entity_id
_entity_poly.type
_entity_poly.pdbx_seq_one_letter_code
_entity_poly.pdbx_strand_id
1 'polypeptide(L)'
;SLFMERDGKYNMLNVAISRAQHHFIVFGNMNIFHPEENTPVGNMAKWLFDDPSNEISNNFIYQQEVPLCTYHPTLRLSTTEEHIQVLHQAFEKARHRLLIVSPFISIHAIENDQLVPLIRHTVQRWVDVTVYTDSSLDYDTKTNQLLSRAEEGRNILIENGATLIEVKGIHNKSLAIDNHTLIEGSFNWLSANRHKEYSRHECSIVVSSVQADEYINNLIKELESREKTFQSLSKPTINLDIDQKYPGFFTKESFNDCTEEDI
;
A
#
# COMPACT_ATOMS: atom_id res chain seq x y z
N SER A 1 -24.55 -4.93 -3.31
CA SER A 1 -24.21 -3.58 -3.78
C SER A 1 -24.30 -2.61 -2.62
N LEU A 2 -23.28 -1.79 -2.39
CA LEU A 2 -23.21 -0.78 -1.31
C LEU A 2 -24.31 0.31 -1.41
N PHE A 3 -25.00 0.38 -2.55
CA PHE A 3 -26.06 1.36 -2.83
C PHE A 3 -27.45 0.79 -2.73
N MET A 4 -27.55 -0.50 -2.45
CA MET A 4 -28.82 -1.19 -2.34
C MET A 4 -29.16 -1.48 -0.90
N GLU A 5 -30.41 -1.31 -0.60
CA GLU A 5 -31.19 -1.74 0.56
C GLU A 5 -30.41 -2.18 1.81
N ARG A 6 -30.41 -1.34 2.82
CA ARG A 6 -30.29 -1.76 4.21
C ARG A 6 -31.66 -1.50 4.84
N ASP A 7 -32.27 -2.54 5.36
CA ASP A 7 -33.60 -2.50 6.01
C ASP A 7 -34.76 -2.04 5.09
N GLY A 8 -34.75 -2.41 3.80
CA GLY A 8 -35.79 -2.03 2.84
C GLY A 8 -35.80 -0.55 2.45
N LYS A 9 -34.74 0.21 2.70
CA LYS A 9 -34.65 1.65 2.43
C LYS A 9 -33.42 2.02 1.62
N TYR A 10 -33.63 2.74 0.53
CA TYR A 10 -32.61 3.23 -0.41
C TYR A 10 -31.89 4.51 0.10
N ASN A 11 -31.30 4.46 1.28
CA ASN A 11 -30.88 5.67 1.98
C ASN A 11 -29.59 6.30 1.45
N MET A 12 -28.62 5.50 0.99
CA MET A 12 -27.31 6.05 0.63
C MET A 12 -27.30 6.88 -0.64
N LEU A 13 -28.01 6.45 -1.69
CA LEU A 13 -28.07 7.21 -2.93
C LEU A 13 -28.85 8.53 -2.72
N ASN A 14 -29.94 8.49 -1.98
CA ASN A 14 -30.71 9.70 -1.63
C ASN A 14 -29.87 10.69 -0.81
N VAL A 15 -29.06 10.21 0.13
CA VAL A 15 -28.15 11.05 0.92
C VAL A 15 -27.08 11.67 0.03
N ALA A 16 -26.48 10.91 -0.90
CA ALA A 16 -25.48 11.41 -1.81
C ALA A 16 -26.02 12.50 -2.72
N ILE A 17 -27.20 12.26 -3.34
CA ILE A 17 -27.84 13.24 -4.23
C ILE A 17 -28.26 14.50 -3.46
N SER A 18 -28.91 14.34 -2.28
CA SER A 18 -29.43 15.46 -1.50
C SER A 18 -28.36 16.35 -0.87
N ARG A 19 -27.14 15.85 -0.74
CA ARG A 19 -26.00 16.60 -0.19
C ARG A 19 -25.16 17.32 -1.25
N ALA A 20 -25.39 17.06 -2.53
CA ALA A 20 -24.74 17.78 -3.60
C ALA A 20 -25.23 19.25 -3.61
N GLN A 21 -24.34 20.20 -3.38
CA GLN A 21 -24.69 21.63 -3.33
C GLN A 21 -24.72 22.28 -4.72
N HIS A 22 -23.88 21.80 -5.64
CA HIS A 22 -23.74 22.40 -6.97
C HIS A 22 -23.84 21.37 -8.09
N HIS A 23 -23.09 20.27 -7.99
CA HIS A 23 -23.04 19.25 -9.03
C HIS A 23 -23.05 17.86 -8.41
N PHE A 24 -23.74 16.95 -9.07
CA PHE A 24 -23.71 15.52 -8.78
C PHE A 24 -23.21 14.80 -10.02
N ILE A 25 -21.99 14.29 -9.97
CA ILE A 25 -21.34 13.65 -11.11
C ILE A 25 -21.30 12.14 -10.89
N VAL A 26 -21.77 11.39 -11.87
CA VAL A 26 -21.78 9.93 -11.85
C VAL A 26 -20.74 9.40 -12.82
N PHE A 27 -19.83 8.58 -12.31
CA PHE A 27 -18.87 7.84 -13.11
C PHE A 27 -19.25 6.36 -13.12
N GLY A 28 -19.39 5.77 -14.28
CA GLY A 28 -19.71 4.36 -14.37
C GLY A 28 -19.84 3.85 -15.79
N ASN A 29 -19.92 2.53 -15.91
CA ASN A 29 -20.28 1.91 -17.19
C ASN A 29 -21.79 2.06 -17.38
N MET A 30 -22.21 2.76 -18.44
CA MET A 30 -23.60 3.05 -18.76
C MET A 30 -24.45 1.78 -18.91
N ASN A 31 -23.84 0.66 -19.31
CA ASN A 31 -24.54 -0.61 -19.50
C ASN A 31 -25.02 -1.27 -18.18
N ILE A 32 -24.56 -0.80 -17.02
CA ILE A 32 -25.01 -1.28 -15.71
C ILE A 32 -26.16 -0.43 -15.13
N PHE A 33 -26.46 0.69 -15.78
CA PHE A 33 -27.58 1.54 -15.40
C PHE A 33 -28.79 1.14 -16.25
N HIS A 34 -29.85 0.70 -15.61
CA HIS A 34 -31.08 0.23 -16.24
C HIS A 34 -32.19 1.26 -16.06
N PRO A 35 -32.30 2.27 -16.96
CA PRO A 35 -33.27 3.36 -16.84
C PRO A 35 -34.74 2.86 -16.98
N GLU A 36 -34.94 1.66 -17.52
CA GLU A 36 -36.25 0.97 -17.61
C GLU A 36 -36.70 0.37 -16.29
N GLU A 37 -35.81 0.17 -15.32
CA GLU A 37 -36.17 -0.40 -14.03
C GLU A 37 -36.70 0.67 -13.08
N ASN A 38 -37.77 0.34 -12.36
CA ASN A 38 -38.30 1.20 -11.33
C ASN A 38 -37.56 1.03 -10.01
N THR A 39 -36.22 1.24 -10.06
CA THR A 39 -35.32 1.25 -8.92
C THR A 39 -34.77 2.66 -8.74
N PRO A 40 -34.23 3.05 -7.57
CA PRO A 40 -33.61 4.36 -7.39
C PRO A 40 -32.46 4.61 -8.35
N VAL A 41 -31.67 3.58 -8.67
CA VAL A 41 -30.59 3.67 -9.65
C VAL A 41 -31.14 3.83 -11.07
N GLY A 42 -32.19 3.08 -11.43
CA GLY A 42 -32.88 3.20 -12.72
C GLY A 42 -33.52 4.58 -12.89
N ASN A 43 -34.21 5.09 -11.86
CA ASN A 43 -34.81 6.40 -11.88
C ASN A 43 -33.76 7.52 -12.02
N MET A 44 -32.61 7.38 -11.31
CA MET A 44 -31.48 8.29 -11.47
C MET A 44 -30.89 8.24 -12.90
N ALA A 45 -30.71 7.03 -13.43
CA ALA A 45 -30.22 6.82 -14.79
C ALA A 45 -31.16 7.43 -15.84
N LYS A 46 -32.47 7.24 -15.69
CA LYS A 46 -33.47 7.86 -16.54
C LYS A 46 -33.34 9.39 -16.58
N TRP A 47 -33.16 9.99 -15.40
CA TRP A 47 -32.95 11.43 -15.27
C TRP A 47 -31.66 11.91 -15.92
N LEU A 48 -30.58 11.17 -15.73
CA LEU A 48 -29.27 11.51 -16.29
C LEU A 48 -29.23 11.38 -17.83
N PHE A 49 -29.97 10.42 -18.39
CA PHE A 49 -29.97 10.13 -19.84
C PHE A 49 -31.05 10.88 -20.60
N ASP A 50 -31.96 11.55 -19.93
CA ASP A 50 -33.08 12.27 -20.56
C ASP A 50 -32.61 13.49 -21.36
N ASP A 51 -31.48 14.09 -20.97
CA ASP A 51 -30.89 15.24 -21.65
C ASP A 51 -29.41 14.99 -21.99
N PRO A 52 -29.02 15.00 -23.27
CA PRO A 52 -27.64 14.87 -23.68
C PRO A 52 -26.67 15.89 -23.05
N SER A 53 -27.16 17.05 -22.61
CA SER A 53 -26.35 18.05 -21.91
C SER A 53 -25.92 17.62 -20.52
N ASN A 54 -26.55 16.57 -19.95
CA ASN A 54 -26.11 15.95 -18.72
C ASN A 54 -24.87 15.08 -18.89
N GLU A 55 -24.52 14.74 -20.12
CA GLU A 55 -23.29 14.01 -20.41
C GLU A 55 -22.10 14.98 -20.42
N ILE A 56 -21.16 14.76 -19.50
CA ILE A 56 -19.88 15.47 -19.56
C ILE A 56 -19.12 14.87 -20.73
N SER A 57 -19.08 15.60 -21.86
CA SER A 57 -18.33 15.18 -23.03
C SER A 57 -16.88 14.92 -22.60
N ASN A 58 -16.46 13.66 -22.70
CA ASN A 58 -15.12 13.22 -22.39
C ASN A 58 -14.12 13.76 -23.41
N ASN A 59 -13.81 15.04 -23.29
CA ASN A 59 -12.52 15.57 -23.72
C ASN A 59 -11.43 15.26 -22.65
N PHE A 60 -11.64 14.25 -21.81
CA PHE A 60 -10.51 13.52 -21.28
C PHE A 60 -9.85 12.88 -22.52
N ILE A 61 -9.04 13.66 -23.18
CA ILE A 61 -7.98 13.15 -23.98
C ILE A 61 -7.38 12.07 -23.09
N TYR A 62 -7.60 10.80 -23.48
CA TYR A 62 -6.65 9.74 -23.24
C TYR A 62 -5.35 10.21 -23.94
N GLN A 63 -4.74 11.25 -23.37
CA GLN A 63 -3.36 11.60 -23.66
C GLN A 63 -2.56 10.53 -22.97
N GLN A 64 -2.25 9.63 -23.76
CA GLN A 64 -1.62 8.34 -23.70
C GLN A 64 -2.71 7.26 -23.65
N GLU A 65 -3.01 6.71 -24.83
CA GLU A 65 -2.98 5.28 -24.92
C GLU A 65 -1.71 4.89 -24.15
N VAL A 66 -1.87 4.52 -22.86
CA VAL A 66 -0.89 3.66 -22.23
C VAL A 66 -0.82 2.51 -23.22
N PRO A 67 0.25 2.37 -24.01
CA PRO A 67 0.30 1.29 -24.98
C PRO A 67 0.04 0.07 -24.13
N LEU A 68 -1.10 -0.59 -24.35
CA LEU A 68 -1.37 -1.90 -23.77
C LEU A 68 -0.19 -2.72 -24.26
N CYS A 69 0.82 -2.78 -23.36
CA CYS A 69 2.18 -3.20 -23.57
C CYS A 69 2.34 -4.15 -24.73
N THR A 70 3.16 -3.80 -25.67
CA THR A 70 3.88 -4.76 -26.49
C THR A 70 4.32 -5.88 -25.54
N TYR A 71 3.68 -7.01 -25.70
CA TYR A 71 3.71 -8.25 -24.97
C TYR A 71 5.06 -8.50 -24.24
N HIS A 72 5.14 -8.11 -22.97
CA HIS A 72 6.20 -8.58 -22.09
C HIS A 72 5.63 -9.72 -21.28
N PRO A 73 6.31 -10.86 -21.15
CA PRO A 73 5.82 -11.97 -20.38
C PRO A 73 5.68 -11.54 -18.93
N THR A 74 4.44 -11.30 -18.51
CA THR A 74 4.10 -10.97 -17.14
C THR A 74 3.68 -12.27 -16.46
N LEU A 75 4.44 -12.71 -15.48
CA LEU A 75 4.09 -13.85 -14.65
C LEU A 75 3.22 -13.37 -13.49
N ARG A 76 2.13 -14.07 -13.23
CA ARG A 76 1.29 -13.85 -12.06
C ARG A 76 1.58 -14.92 -11.01
N LEU A 77 1.88 -14.50 -9.79
CA LEU A 77 1.96 -15.35 -8.63
C LEU A 77 0.61 -15.32 -7.90
N SER A 78 0.10 -16.47 -7.52
CA SER A 78 -1.26 -16.60 -6.93
C SER A 78 -1.30 -17.46 -5.67
N THR A 79 -0.21 -18.13 -5.33
CA THR A 79 -0.10 -18.99 -4.15
C THR A 79 1.05 -18.57 -3.25
N THR A 80 0.96 -18.91 -1.97
CA THR A 80 2.03 -18.66 -1.00
C THR A 80 3.32 -19.37 -1.42
N GLU A 81 3.21 -20.59 -1.91
CA GLU A 81 4.34 -21.40 -2.37
C GLU A 81 5.08 -20.74 -3.54
N GLU A 82 4.35 -20.20 -4.53
CA GLU A 82 4.96 -19.48 -5.65
C GLU A 82 5.71 -18.22 -5.17
N HIS A 83 5.15 -17.47 -4.23
CA HIS A 83 5.80 -16.30 -3.66
C HIS A 83 7.09 -16.66 -2.90
N ILE A 84 7.05 -17.71 -2.06
CA ILE A 84 8.23 -18.20 -1.33
C ILE A 84 9.31 -18.68 -2.31
N GLN A 85 8.92 -19.44 -3.33
CA GLN A 85 9.86 -19.90 -4.34
C GLN A 85 10.54 -18.75 -5.08
N VAL A 86 9.77 -17.72 -5.44
CA VAL A 86 10.31 -16.53 -6.11
C VAL A 86 11.20 -15.73 -5.16
N LEU A 87 10.85 -15.62 -3.88
CA LEU A 87 11.69 -14.97 -2.88
C LEU A 87 13.06 -15.68 -2.74
N HIS A 88 13.07 -17.01 -2.67
CA HIS A 88 14.32 -17.79 -2.65
C HIS A 88 15.14 -17.56 -3.92
N GLN A 89 14.49 -17.63 -5.08
CA GLN A 89 15.17 -17.34 -6.36
C GLN A 89 15.73 -15.93 -6.43
N ALA A 90 15.07 -14.95 -5.80
CA ALA A 90 15.55 -13.59 -5.75
C ALA A 90 16.89 -13.48 -5.00
N PHE A 91 17.00 -14.14 -3.85
CA PHE A 91 18.28 -14.23 -3.11
C PHE A 91 19.39 -14.93 -3.92
N GLU A 92 19.04 -15.99 -4.65
CA GLU A 92 20.01 -16.74 -5.46
C GLU A 92 20.46 -15.97 -6.70
N LYS A 93 19.52 -15.28 -7.38
CA LYS A 93 19.77 -14.65 -8.69
C LYS A 93 20.31 -13.23 -8.62
N ALA A 94 20.07 -12.52 -7.52
CA ALA A 94 20.57 -11.15 -7.35
C ALA A 94 22.10 -11.11 -7.48
N ARG A 95 22.61 -10.14 -8.22
CA ARG A 95 24.05 -9.94 -8.49
C ARG A 95 24.59 -8.65 -7.94
N HIS A 96 23.77 -7.63 -7.79
CA HIS A 96 24.16 -6.31 -7.30
C HIS A 96 23.32 -5.89 -6.09
N ARG A 97 21.99 -6.02 -6.20
CA ARG A 97 21.09 -5.65 -5.09
C ARG A 97 19.83 -6.48 -5.08
N LEU A 98 19.32 -6.71 -3.89
CA LEU A 98 18.02 -7.26 -3.63
C LEU A 98 17.26 -6.27 -2.74
N LEU A 99 16.19 -5.68 -3.26
CA LEU A 99 15.33 -4.75 -2.54
C LEU A 99 14.05 -5.47 -2.12
N ILE A 100 13.72 -5.42 -0.83
CA ILE A 100 12.49 -5.97 -0.28
C ILE A 100 11.72 -4.83 0.40
N VAL A 101 10.50 -4.57 -0.03
CA VAL A 101 9.57 -3.67 0.66
C VAL A 101 8.53 -4.52 1.36
N SER A 102 8.57 -4.57 2.68
CA SER A 102 7.65 -5.33 3.51
C SER A 102 7.23 -4.47 4.70
N PRO A 103 6.00 -3.91 4.70
CA PRO A 103 5.54 -3.05 5.78
C PRO A 103 5.63 -3.71 7.14
N PHE A 104 5.36 -5.01 7.20
CA PHE A 104 5.40 -5.82 8.40
C PHE A 104 6.57 -6.80 8.36
N ILE A 105 7.16 -7.09 9.51
CA ILE A 105 8.20 -8.10 9.68
C ILE A 105 7.78 -9.07 10.79
N SER A 106 8.08 -10.36 10.61
CA SER A 106 7.87 -11.39 11.61
C SER A 106 8.99 -12.42 11.55
N ILE A 107 9.59 -12.72 12.70
CA ILE A 107 10.58 -13.79 12.83
C ILE A 107 10.06 -15.11 12.30
N HIS A 108 8.78 -15.42 12.51
CA HIS A 108 8.17 -16.66 12.03
C HIS A 108 8.19 -16.81 10.51
N ALA A 109 8.00 -15.73 9.75
CA ALA A 109 8.09 -15.78 8.30
C ALA A 109 9.54 -16.02 7.85
N ILE A 110 10.49 -15.35 8.49
CA ILE A 110 11.93 -15.47 8.20
C ILE A 110 12.43 -16.90 8.48
N GLU A 111 12.02 -17.50 9.61
CA GLU A 111 12.40 -18.86 9.98
C GLU A 111 11.73 -19.92 9.10
N ASN A 112 10.41 -19.81 8.88
CA ASN A 112 9.68 -20.75 8.05
C ASN A 112 10.22 -20.82 6.62
N ASP A 113 10.60 -19.68 6.06
CA ASP A 113 11.18 -19.60 4.72
C ASP A 113 12.69 -19.80 4.72
N GLN A 114 13.32 -20.07 5.87
CA GLN A 114 14.77 -20.29 6.01
C GLN A 114 15.61 -19.16 5.38
N LEU A 115 15.20 -17.89 5.58
CA LEU A 115 15.83 -16.76 4.89
C LEU A 115 17.23 -16.43 5.40
N VAL A 116 17.57 -16.77 6.65
CA VAL A 116 18.87 -16.44 7.26
C VAL A 116 20.06 -16.96 6.44
N PRO A 117 20.13 -18.25 6.06
CA PRO A 117 21.24 -18.72 5.22
C PRO A 117 21.25 -18.06 3.83
N LEU A 118 20.11 -17.74 3.27
CA LEU A 118 20.01 -17.07 1.97
C LEU A 118 20.53 -15.63 2.05
N ILE A 119 20.16 -14.88 3.08
CA ILE A 119 20.67 -13.51 3.32
C ILE A 119 22.19 -13.54 3.45
N ARG A 120 22.73 -14.40 4.33
CA ARG A 120 24.18 -14.52 4.53
C ARG A 120 24.92 -14.84 3.23
N HIS A 121 24.43 -15.83 2.50
CA HIS A 121 25.05 -16.22 1.23
C HIS A 121 25.01 -15.09 0.20
N THR A 122 23.91 -14.36 0.14
CA THR A 122 23.72 -13.24 -0.79
C THR A 122 24.66 -12.09 -0.45
N VAL A 123 24.76 -11.71 0.82
CA VAL A 123 25.67 -10.67 1.30
C VAL A 123 27.15 -11.08 1.10
N GLN A 124 27.50 -12.35 1.30
CA GLN A 124 28.84 -12.86 1.02
C GLN A 124 29.26 -12.75 -0.45
N ARG A 125 28.28 -12.70 -1.37
CA ARG A 125 28.50 -12.44 -2.79
C ARG A 125 28.60 -10.94 -3.13
N TRP A 126 28.66 -10.08 -2.12
CA TRP A 126 28.69 -8.62 -2.27
C TRP A 126 27.42 -8.04 -2.90
N VAL A 127 26.29 -8.70 -2.71
CA VAL A 127 24.98 -8.19 -3.11
C VAL A 127 24.41 -7.37 -1.97
N ASP A 128 23.97 -6.17 -2.26
CA ASP A 128 23.25 -5.31 -1.31
C ASP A 128 21.84 -5.86 -1.07
N VAL A 129 21.56 -6.28 0.16
CA VAL A 129 20.22 -6.73 0.59
C VAL A 129 19.61 -5.63 1.43
N THR A 130 18.71 -4.87 0.85
CA THR A 130 18.02 -3.75 1.51
C THR A 130 16.55 -4.07 1.76
N VAL A 131 16.09 -3.86 2.99
CA VAL A 131 14.71 -4.05 3.42
C VAL A 131 14.12 -2.72 3.89
N TYR A 132 13.04 -2.28 3.25
CA TYR A 132 12.23 -1.15 3.68
C TYR A 132 11.02 -1.64 4.47
N THR A 133 10.77 -1.07 5.64
CA THR A 133 9.69 -1.49 6.56
C THR A 133 9.10 -0.30 7.31
N ASP A 134 7.94 -0.50 7.93
CA ASP A 134 7.30 0.51 8.79
C ASP A 134 7.01 -0.11 10.17
N SER A 135 7.89 0.13 11.12
CA SER A 135 7.75 -0.43 12.48
C SER A 135 6.48 0.05 13.19
N SER A 136 5.95 1.22 12.81
CA SER A 136 4.71 1.74 13.43
C SER A 136 3.50 0.83 13.21
N LEU A 137 3.54 -0.03 12.19
CA LEU A 137 2.49 -1.00 11.89
C LEU A 137 2.60 -2.29 12.73
N ASP A 138 3.73 -2.52 13.38
CA ASP A 138 4.01 -3.70 14.20
C ASP A 138 3.93 -3.44 15.71
N TYR A 139 3.40 -2.28 16.13
CA TYR A 139 3.16 -1.98 17.53
C TYR A 139 1.86 -2.61 18.02
N ASP A 140 1.89 -3.10 19.25
CA ASP A 140 0.68 -3.50 19.97
C ASP A 140 -0.09 -2.25 20.39
N THR A 141 -1.35 -2.15 19.99
CA THR A 141 -2.19 -0.97 20.26
C THR A 141 -2.51 -0.76 21.74
N LYS A 142 -2.40 -1.82 22.58
CA LYS A 142 -2.71 -1.74 24.01
C LYS A 142 -1.48 -1.37 24.85
N THR A 143 -0.32 -1.91 24.47
CA THR A 143 0.93 -1.71 25.24
C THR A 143 1.79 -0.60 24.65
N ASN A 144 1.50 -0.18 23.43
CA ASN A 144 2.33 0.75 22.63
C ASN A 144 3.81 0.30 22.57
N GLN A 145 4.02 -1.01 22.48
CA GLN A 145 5.33 -1.62 22.34
C GLN A 145 5.42 -2.37 21.01
N LEU A 146 6.61 -2.41 20.44
CA LEU A 146 6.87 -3.23 19.25
C LEU A 146 6.64 -4.70 19.62
N LEU A 147 5.93 -5.42 18.77
CA LEU A 147 5.68 -6.85 18.97
C LEU A 147 7.01 -7.62 18.93
N SER A 148 7.25 -8.50 19.92
CA SER A 148 8.51 -9.27 20.04
C SER A 148 8.87 -9.98 18.74
N ARG A 149 7.90 -10.61 18.07
CA ARG A 149 8.11 -11.27 16.78
C ARG A 149 8.61 -10.34 15.68
N ALA A 150 8.25 -9.06 15.74
CA ALA A 150 8.65 -8.06 14.77
C ALA A 150 10.03 -7.48 15.10
N GLU A 151 10.34 -7.31 16.38
CA GLU A 151 11.64 -6.89 16.87
C GLU A 151 12.71 -7.95 16.59
N GLU A 152 12.44 -9.21 16.96
CA GLU A 152 13.33 -10.34 16.68
C GLU A 152 13.58 -10.51 15.17
N GLY A 153 12.53 -10.36 14.34
CA GLY A 153 12.67 -10.41 12.90
C GLY A 153 13.55 -9.30 12.33
N ARG A 154 13.46 -8.07 12.85
CA ARG A 154 14.35 -6.96 12.47
C ARG A 154 15.79 -7.21 12.87
N ASN A 155 15.99 -7.65 14.09
CA ASN A 155 17.33 -7.93 14.62
C ASN A 155 18.02 -9.01 13.81
N ILE A 156 17.34 -10.12 13.51
CA ILE A 156 17.96 -11.22 12.74
C ILE A 156 18.31 -10.82 11.31
N LEU A 157 17.52 -9.94 10.68
CA LEU A 157 17.86 -9.41 9.35
C LEU A 157 19.16 -8.60 9.40
N ILE A 158 19.28 -7.67 10.36
CA ILE A 158 20.46 -6.81 10.54
C ILE A 158 21.68 -7.65 10.90
N GLU A 159 21.58 -8.57 11.84
CA GLU A 159 22.67 -9.44 12.29
C GLU A 159 23.23 -10.33 11.16
N ASN A 160 22.42 -10.59 10.14
CA ASN A 160 22.82 -11.40 8.99
C ASN A 160 23.24 -10.57 7.77
N GLY A 161 23.38 -9.25 7.94
CA GLY A 161 23.97 -8.33 6.98
C GLY A 161 22.98 -7.65 6.03
N ALA A 162 21.68 -7.75 6.27
CA ALA A 162 20.73 -6.93 5.54
C ALA A 162 20.72 -5.49 6.06
N THR A 163 20.59 -4.53 5.17
CA THR A 163 20.36 -3.12 5.51
C THR A 163 18.87 -2.91 5.74
N LEU A 164 18.48 -2.54 6.96
CA LEU A 164 17.08 -2.26 7.29
C LEU A 164 16.85 -0.75 7.32
N ILE A 165 15.86 -0.29 6.56
CA ILE A 165 15.49 1.12 6.46
C ILE A 165 14.03 1.29 6.92
N GLU A 166 13.86 2.09 7.97
CA GLU A 166 12.52 2.42 8.49
C GLU A 166 11.93 3.59 7.72
N VAL A 167 10.75 3.36 7.13
CA VAL A 167 10.02 4.37 6.36
C VAL A 167 8.56 4.37 6.76
N LYS A 168 8.08 5.46 7.31
CA LYS A 168 6.70 5.57 7.78
C LYS A 168 5.70 5.71 6.62
N GLY A 169 4.56 5.05 6.78
CA GLY A 169 3.43 5.17 5.85
C GLY A 169 3.60 4.40 4.54
N ILE A 170 4.48 3.39 4.50
CA ILE A 170 4.54 2.45 3.38
C ILE A 170 3.54 1.32 3.58
N HIS A 171 2.91 0.90 2.48
CA HIS A 171 2.03 -0.27 2.49
C HIS A 171 2.19 -1.15 1.24
N ASN A 172 3.02 -0.75 0.30
CA ASN A 172 3.38 -1.57 -0.85
C ASN A 172 4.21 -2.79 -0.43
N LYS A 173 4.13 -3.86 -1.21
CA LYS A 173 4.84 -5.11 -1.02
C LYS A 173 5.57 -5.40 -2.31
N SER A 174 6.81 -4.94 -2.37
CA SER A 174 7.63 -5.01 -3.57
C SER A 174 8.87 -5.85 -3.34
N LEU A 175 9.29 -6.56 -4.37
CA LEU A 175 10.55 -7.29 -4.41
C LEU A 175 11.25 -6.92 -5.72
N ALA A 176 12.43 -6.33 -5.65
CA ALA A 176 13.20 -5.97 -6.83
C ALA A 176 14.56 -6.67 -6.85
N ILE A 177 14.90 -7.25 -8.00
CA ILE A 177 16.14 -7.97 -8.23
C ILE A 177 16.96 -7.17 -9.24
N ASP A 178 18.09 -6.66 -8.78
CA ASP A 178 18.95 -5.77 -9.56
C ASP A 178 18.11 -4.62 -10.17
N ASN A 179 18.25 -4.38 -11.48
CA ASN A 179 17.48 -3.38 -12.21
C ASN A 179 16.54 -3.99 -13.25
N HIS A 180 16.31 -5.29 -13.21
CA HIS A 180 15.62 -5.96 -14.31
C HIS A 180 14.36 -6.73 -13.94
N THR A 181 14.11 -6.96 -12.65
CA THR A 181 12.91 -7.68 -12.20
C THR A 181 12.26 -6.95 -11.04
N LEU A 182 10.99 -6.61 -11.19
CA LEU A 182 10.14 -6.04 -10.16
C LEU A 182 8.93 -6.96 -9.94
N ILE A 183 8.61 -7.20 -8.69
CA ILE A 183 7.45 -7.97 -8.29
C ILE A 183 6.63 -7.12 -7.34
N GLU A 184 5.39 -6.87 -7.69
CA GLU A 184 4.49 -6.06 -6.88
C GLU A 184 3.13 -6.74 -6.70
N GLY A 185 2.56 -6.61 -5.51
CA GLY A 185 1.27 -7.21 -5.21
C GLY A 185 0.84 -7.03 -3.77
N SER A 186 0.06 -7.98 -3.30
CA SER A 186 -0.51 -7.96 -1.95
C SER A 186 0.30 -8.78 -0.93
N PHE A 187 1.23 -9.64 -1.36
CA PHE A 187 1.94 -10.57 -0.50
C PHE A 187 2.96 -9.90 0.41
N ASN A 188 2.76 -9.99 1.72
CA ASN A 188 3.71 -9.48 2.71
C ASN A 188 4.93 -10.41 2.81
N TRP A 189 6.02 -10.08 2.13
CA TRP A 189 7.21 -10.90 1.94
C TRP A 189 7.80 -11.44 3.25
N LEU A 190 7.83 -10.62 4.30
CA LEU A 190 8.49 -10.94 5.57
C LEU A 190 7.50 -11.16 6.74
N SER A 191 6.19 -11.27 6.47
CA SER A 191 5.20 -11.44 7.55
C SER A 191 3.95 -12.23 7.19
N ALA A 192 3.69 -12.54 5.90
CA ALA A 192 2.52 -13.31 5.52
C ALA A 192 2.51 -14.68 6.23
N ASN A 193 1.32 -15.15 6.59
CA ASN A 193 1.19 -16.46 7.23
C ASN A 193 1.48 -17.58 6.23
N ARG A 194 2.32 -18.54 6.62
CA ARG A 194 2.73 -19.69 5.80
C ARG A 194 1.84 -20.93 6.00
N HIS A 195 1.01 -20.94 7.05
CA HIS A 195 0.08 -22.05 7.29
C HIS A 195 -1.14 -21.94 6.37
N LYS A 196 -1.43 -23.01 5.63
CA LYS A 196 -2.51 -23.08 4.63
C LYS A 196 -3.89 -22.68 5.20
N GLU A 197 -4.18 -23.06 6.43
CA GLU A 197 -5.46 -22.76 7.09
C GLU A 197 -5.68 -21.27 7.36
N TYR A 198 -4.59 -20.49 7.44
CA TYR A 198 -4.63 -19.06 7.75
C TYR A 198 -4.04 -18.20 6.63
N SER A 199 -3.62 -18.80 5.53
CA SER A 199 -3.10 -18.07 4.38
C SER A 199 -4.24 -17.31 3.70
N ARG A 200 -3.98 -16.04 3.40
CA ARG A 200 -4.90 -15.23 2.60
C ARG A 200 -4.63 -15.47 1.12
N HIS A 201 -5.64 -15.24 0.31
CA HIS A 201 -5.44 -15.21 -1.13
C HIS A 201 -4.64 -13.97 -1.49
N GLU A 202 -3.40 -14.16 -1.88
CA GLU A 202 -2.48 -13.10 -2.27
C GLU A 202 -2.16 -13.22 -3.77
N CYS A 203 -1.87 -12.09 -4.38
CA CYS A 203 -1.54 -12.04 -5.79
C CYS A 203 -0.43 -11.02 -6.03
N SER A 204 0.56 -11.40 -6.82
CA SER A 204 1.60 -10.48 -7.28
C SER A 204 1.88 -10.65 -8.77
N ILE A 205 2.37 -9.58 -9.38
CA ILE A 205 2.77 -9.53 -10.79
C ILE A 205 4.28 -9.40 -10.85
N VAL A 206 4.89 -10.21 -11.70
CA VAL A 206 6.33 -10.18 -11.98
C VAL A 206 6.55 -9.47 -13.31
N VAL A 207 7.31 -8.40 -13.30
CA VAL A 207 7.75 -7.67 -14.49
C VAL A 207 9.24 -7.86 -14.65
N SER A 208 9.65 -8.52 -15.73
CA SER A 208 11.08 -8.74 -16.06
C SER A 208 11.36 -8.17 -17.44
N SER A 209 11.88 -6.95 -17.49
CA SER A 209 12.18 -6.27 -18.74
C SER A 209 13.07 -5.04 -18.52
N VAL A 210 13.52 -4.42 -19.59
CA VAL A 210 14.20 -3.11 -19.54
C VAL A 210 13.32 -2.04 -18.88
N GLN A 211 12.01 -2.15 -18.97
CA GLN A 211 11.07 -1.22 -18.32
C GLN A 211 11.04 -1.38 -16.80
N ALA A 212 11.41 -2.53 -16.27
CA ALA A 212 11.49 -2.73 -14.82
C ALA A 212 12.51 -1.78 -14.19
N ASP A 213 13.58 -1.41 -14.90
CA ASP A 213 14.59 -0.46 -14.40
C ASP A 213 13.98 0.90 -14.05
N GLU A 214 13.12 1.44 -14.90
CA GLU A 214 12.44 2.71 -14.63
C GLU A 214 11.52 2.62 -13.41
N TYR A 215 10.72 1.56 -13.31
CA TYR A 215 9.82 1.35 -12.17
C TYR A 215 10.59 1.17 -10.86
N ILE A 216 11.67 0.39 -10.87
CA ILE A 216 12.53 0.16 -9.70
C ILE A 216 13.18 1.48 -9.26
N ASN A 217 13.69 2.27 -10.20
CA ASN A 217 14.30 3.56 -9.88
C ASN A 217 13.27 4.55 -9.32
N ASN A 218 12.05 4.54 -9.82
CA ASN A 218 10.97 5.38 -9.28
C ASN A 218 10.57 4.92 -7.88
N LEU A 219 10.42 3.62 -7.65
CA LEU A 219 10.15 3.05 -6.33
C LEU A 219 11.21 3.48 -5.30
N ILE A 220 12.48 3.39 -5.64
CA ILE A 220 13.57 3.79 -4.75
C ILE A 220 13.49 5.28 -4.43
N LYS A 221 13.29 6.15 -5.44
CA LYS A 221 13.14 7.60 -5.22
C LYS A 221 11.97 7.94 -4.30
N GLU A 222 10.85 7.23 -4.44
CA GLU A 222 9.70 7.40 -3.57
C GLU A 222 10.02 7.02 -2.13
N LEU A 223 10.66 5.87 -1.91
CA LEU A 223 11.06 5.39 -0.59
C LEU A 223 12.06 6.34 0.07
N GLU A 224 13.09 6.78 -0.64
CA GLU A 224 14.06 7.76 -0.15
C GLU A 224 13.43 9.11 0.16
N SER A 225 12.48 9.55 -0.64
CA SER A 225 11.75 10.80 -0.37
C SER A 225 10.94 10.72 0.92
N ARG A 226 10.26 9.58 1.17
CA ARG A 226 9.51 9.33 2.40
C ARG A 226 10.41 9.23 3.62
N GLU A 227 11.55 8.58 3.50
CA GLU A 227 12.56 8.49 4.56
C GLU A 227 13.03 9.90 4.99
N LYS A 228 13.38 10.76 4.03
CA LYS A 228 13.79 12.15 4.29
C LYS A 228 12.69 12.95 4.97
N THR A 229 11.46 12.81 4.51
CA THR A 229 10.30 13.47 5.09
C THR A 229 10.09 13.03 6.54
N PHE A 230 10.19 11.74 6.82
CA PHE A 230 10.05 11.19 8.16
C PHE A 230 11.15 11.67 9.10
N GLN A 231 12.41 11.66 8.64
CA GLN A 231 13.53 12.19 9.42
C GLN A 231 13.37 13.68 9.74
N SER A 232 12.78 14.46 8.84
CA SER A 232 12.51 15.89 9.07
C SER A 232 11.38 16.10 10.07
N LEU A 233 10.36 15.25 10.07
CA LEU A 233 9.22 15.30 11.00
C LEU A 233 9.56 14.74 12.39
N SER A 234 10.50 13.81 12.48
CA SER A 234 10.94 13.21 13.75
C SER A 234 11.90 14.10 14.56
N LYS A 235 12.34 15.21 13.99
CA LYS A 235 13.00 16.29 14.74
C LYS A 235 11.93 17.34 15.09
N PRO A 236 11.33 17.30 16.31
CA PRO A 236 10.47 18.36 16.73
C PRO A 236 11.36 19.61 16.86
N THR A 237 11.32 20.47 15.87
CA THR A 237 11.68 21.87 16.10
C THR A 237 10.53 22.42 16.94
N ILE A 238 10.60 22.23 18.25
CA ILE A 238 9.78 22.95 19.19
C ILE A 238 10.26 24.39 19.03
N ASN A 239 9.58 25.13 18.17
CA ASN A 239 9.72 26.55 18.12
C ASN A 239 9.01 27.06 19.36
N LEU A 240 9.77 27.33 20.42
CA LEU A 240 9.31 27.89 21.70
C LEU A 240 8.69 29.30 21.57
N ASP A 241 8.60 29.82 20.34
CA ASP A 241 7.97 31.11 20.04
C ASP A 241 6.44 31.09 19.95
N ILE A 242 5.79 29.92 20.02
CA ILE A 242 4.31 29.85 19.96
C ILE A 242 3.71 30.45 21.24
N ASP A 243 4.32 30.26 22.39
CA ASP A 243 3.85 30.84 23.66
C ASP A 243 4.01 32.35 23.75
N GLN A 244 4.94 32.95 22.99
CA GLN A 244 5.08 34.42 22.91
C GLN A 244 4.09 35.06 21.95
N LYS A 245 3.67 34.34 20.90
CA LYS A 245 2.80 34.87 19.86
C LYS A 245 1.30 34.71 20.18
N TYR A 246 0.97 33.70 20.99
CA TYR A 246 -0.41 33.42 21.41
C TYR A 246 -0.48 32.99 22.89
N PRO A 247 -0.17 33.90 23.83
CA PRO A 247 -0.22 33.60 25.25
C PRO A 247 -1.66 33.27 25.66
N GLY A 248 -1.90 32.04 26.11
CA GLY A 248 -3.19 31.60 26.66
C GLY A 248 -4.10 30.81 25.74
N PHE A 249 -3.64 30.45 24.52
CA PHE A 249 -4.46 29.65 23.59
C PHE A 249 -4.34 28.11 23.81
N PHE A 250 -3.27 27.66 24.43
CA PHE A 250 -3.05 26.22 24.74
C PHE A 250 -2.69 26.06 26.21
N THR A 251 -3.69 25.97 27.06
CA THR A 251 -3.47 25.47 28.44
C THR A 251 -3.56 23.96 28.44
N LYS A 252 -2.82 23.30 29.33
CA LYS A 252 -2.82 21.82 29.52
C LYS A 252 -4.22 21.24 29.75
N GLU A 253 -5.21 22.06 30.05
CA GLU A 253 -6.61 21.68 30.31
C GLU A 253 -7.41 21.51 29.00
N SER A 254 -6.99 22.13 27.87
CA SER A 254 -7.70 22.01 26.60
C SER A 254 -7.47 20.69 25.86
N PHE A 255 -6.58 19.83 26.31
CA PHE A 255 -6.33 18.51 25.71
C PHE A 255 -7.04 17.35 26.40
N ASN A 256 -7.66 17.57 27.56
CA ASN A 256 -8.31 16.51 28.31
C ASN A 256 -9.82 16.34 28.02
N ASP A 257 -10.42 17.23 27.22
CA ASP A 257 -11.86 17.22 26.92
C ASP A 257 -12.24 16.67 25.54
N CYS A 258 -11.31 16.19 24.74
CA CYS A 258 -11.64 15.42 23.55
C CYS A 258 -11.85 13.95 23.92
N THR A 259 -13.10 13.55 24.07
CA THR A 259 -13.46 12.14 24.22
C THR A 259 -13.44 11.46 22.87
N GLU A 260 -13.20 10.11 22.88
CA GLU A 260 -13.11 9.24 21.68
C GLU A 260 -14.34 9.23 20.77
N GLU A 261 -15.34 10.05 21.02
CA GLU A 261 -16.57 10.16 20.23
C GLU A 261 -16.52 11.26 19.14
N ASP A 262 -15.44 12.06 19.08
CA ASP A 262 -15.30 13.20 18.16
C ASP A 262 -14.32 12.98 16.99
N ILE A 263 -13.88 11.70 16.76
CA ILE A 263 -13.03 11.32 15.63
C ILE A 263 -13.75 10.43 14.62
#